data_bd47b0eefb7c8c9c07fcdc7a17e67b12
#
_entry.id   bd47b0eefb7c8c9c07fcdc7a17e67b12
#
_cell.length_a   1.000
_cell.length_b   1.000
_cell.length_c   1.000
_cell.angle_alpha   90.00
_cell.angle_beta   90.00
_cell.angle_gamma   90.00
#
_symmetry.space_group_name_H-M   'P 1'
#
loop_
_entity.id
_entity.type
_entity.pdbx_description
1 polymer ?
#
loop_
_entity_poly.entity_id
_entity_poly.type
_entity_poly.pdbx_seq_one_letter_code
_entity_poly.pdbx_strand_id
1 'polypeptide(L)'
;MSEYLEFKPVQCKDCYRCLRECPVKAINIKDHHAQIIEEHCILCGHCTKVCPQKAKIEHSEIDVVRALLKSGTKVAATVAPSFISSLEQEDFTVLRIALAKLGFAIAEETAVGAQAVTEEYKRVLATGEMRNFITSACPAACRLIQMYYPKALPYLAPVDSPMVAHAKMLRRNDPDLKVVFIGPCIAKKREADEHGIDAVLTFEELLQLFEENGIDLATINRLSITDDNCGANRAKAYPATQGIIRSFDALPEGYRYMAIDGVDRLAEVLENIEALDHTFIEMNVCPGGCINGPCAIGIEGGVMKAEADINAYVEREMASRKHTPAPEVGVSLAYAHPRLRSKSRPATEKEIEDVMHRTGKFTKADELDCGACGYRTCREKAWAVVNGYADIDICLPYMRKRAESLAVDIVRNSPEGVMIVDPDMNIVDINASAMKMLGLGGTPESVQGRPLVESFPPIEFYNAYSQKRRTENPCLRIAATGRYVSLTVSLLSEQNLLFGLMKDISEQVSYDKKLEKVRTDTLATTDELIMKQMRVAQEIASLLGETTAETKVALLKLKKTLSDGQGDLGVDGRPVDWKTAKV
;
A
#
# COMPACT_ATOMS: atom_id res chain seq x y z
N MET A 1 -14.11 1.45 9.48
CA MET A 1 -13.57 0.28 8.76
C MET A 1 -14.70 -0.23 7.89
N SER A 2 -14.42 -0.75 6.70
CA SER A 2 -15.49 -1.26 5.83
C SER A 2 -16.09 -2.53 6.43
N GLU A 3 -17.43 -2.65 6.37
CA GLU A 3 -18.13 -3.84 6.85
C GLU A 3 -17.85 -5.08 5.99
N TYR A 4 -17.46 -4.87 4.70
CA TYR A 4 -17.29 -5.94 3.71
C TYR A 4 -15.84 -6.22 3.32
N LEU A 5 -14.91 -5.35 3.73
CA LEU A 5 -13.48 -5.46 3.42
C LEU A 5 -12.67 -5.24 4.68
N GLU A 6 -11.94 -6.24 5.08
CA GLU A 6 -11.00 -6.19 6.20
C GLU A 6 -9.65 -5.64 5.73
N PHE A 7 -9.01 -4.84 6.57
CA PHE A 7 -7.67 -4.34 6.34
C PHE A 7 -6.72 -4.84 7.43
N LYS A 8 -5.59 -5.44 7.02
CA LYS A 8 -4.51 -5.93 7.90
C LYS A 8 -3.34 -4.93 7.89
N PRO A 9 -3.28 -3.97 8.85
CA PRO A 9 -2.28 -2.90 8.84
C PRO A 9 -0.84 -3.41 8.83
N VAL A 10 -0.55 -4.47 9.59
CA VAL A 10 0.79 -5.07 9.71
C VAL A 10 1.36 -5.54 8.36
N GLN A 11 0.49 -5.92 7.43
CA GLN A 11 0.88 -6.38 6.10
C GLN A 11 1.06 -5.24 5.10
N CYS A 12 0.51 -4.05 5.35
CA CYS A 12 0.63 -2.91 4.45
C CYS A 12 2.06 -2.38 4.41
N LYS A 13 2.61 -2.20 3.21
CA LYS A 13 3.94 -1.63 2.95
C LYS A 13 3.89 -0.26 2.28
N ASP A 14 2.75 0.41 2.37
CA ASP A 14 2.56 1.79 1.88
C ASP A 14 3.00 2.01 0.42
N CYS A 15 2.77 0.99 -0.43
CA CYS A 15 3.20 1.01 -1.84
C CYS A 15 2.26 1.78 -2.78
N TYR A 16 1.15 2.30 -2.29
CA TYR A 16 0.10 3.05 -3.02
C TYR A 16 -0.54 2.31 -4.20
N ARG A 17 -0.25 1.04 -4.45
CA ARG A 17 -0.77 0.31 -5.62
C ARG A 17 -2.30 0.25 -5.62
N CYS A 18 -2.93 -0.08 -4.50
CA CYS A 18 -4.38 -0.13 -4.38
C CYS A 18 -5.05 1.24 -4.62
N LEU A 19 -4.40 2.35 -4.22
CA LEU A 19 -4.88 3.71 -4.48
C LEU A 19 -4.79 4.05 -5.98
N ARG A 20 -3.66 3.76 -6.62
CA ARG A 20 -3.48 4.00 -8.07
C ARG A 20 -4.49 3.22 -8.90
N GLU A 21 -4.66 1.96 -8.57
CA GLU A 21 -5.52 1.02 -9.29
C GLU A 21 -7.02 1.14 -8.93
N CYS A 22 -7.37 1.92 -7.90
CA CYS A 22 -8.78 2.11 -7.55
C CYS A 22 -9.50 2.97 -8.60
N PRO A 23 -10.47 2.44 -9.33
CA PRO A 23 -11.12 3.17 -10.42
C PRO A 23 -11.96 4.37 -9.93
N VAL A 24 -12.49 4.30 -8.72
CA VAL A 24 -13.34 5.34 -8.11
C VAL A 24 -12.63 6.11 -7.00
N LYS A 25 -11.30 5.91 -6.83
CA LYS A 25 -10.48 6.60 -5.84
C LYS A 25 -11.01 6.52 -4.40
N ALA A 26 -11.63 5.40 -4.07
CA ALA A 26 -12.20 5.11 -2.75
C ALA A 26 -11.15 4.59 -1.74
N ILE A 27 -9.88 4.95 -1.89
CA ILE A 27 -8.78 4.57 -0.98
C ILE A 27 -8.01 5.82 -0.62
N ASN A 28 -7.85 6.04 0.68
CA ASN A 28 -6.98 7.05 1.25
C ASN A 28 -5.75 6.39 1.91
N ILE A 29 -4.67 7.15 2.03
CA ILE A 29 -3.51 6.75 2.83
C ILE A 29 -3.48 7.66 4.06
N LYS A 30 -3.55 7.06 5.22
CA LYS A 30 -3.48 7.77 6.50
C LYS A 30 -2.61 6.98 7.47
N ASP A 31 -1.75 7.68 8.19
CA ASP A 31 -0.82 7.06 9.14
C ASP A 31 -0.01 5.89 8.52
N HIS A 32 0.47 6.08 7.29
CA HIS A 32 1.21 5.08 6.50
C HIS A 32 0.42 3.80 6.19
N HIS A 33 -0.91 3.87 6.20
CA HIS A 33 -1.76 2.73 5.87
C HIS A 33 -2.88 3.11 4.91
N ALA A 34 -3.16 2.21 3.98
CA ALA A 34 -4.26 2.37 3.06
C ALA A 34 -5.60 2.11 3.76
N GLN A 35 -6.52 3.05 3.71
CA GLN A 35 -7.87 2.96 4.28
C GLN A 35 -8.91 3.04 3.17
N ILE A 36 -10.02 2.31 3.30
CA ILE A 36 -11.12 2.36 2.35
C ILE A 36 -12.09 3.48 2.75
N ILE A 37 -12.42 4.33 1.80
CA ILE A 37 -13.45 5.36 1.93
C ILE A 37 -14.77 4.70 1.54
N GLU A 38 -15.52 4.22 2.51
CA GLU A 38 -16.67 3.35 2.33
C GLU A 38 -17.79 4.01 1.51
N GLU A 39 -18.02 5.30 1.75
CA GLU A 39 -19.01 6.09 1.04
C GLU A 39 -18.68 6.33 -0.45
N HIS A 40 -17.45 6.04 -0.88
CA HIS A 40 -16.99 6.10 -2.27
C HIS A 40 -16.79 4.72 -2.89
N CYS A 41 -16.76 3.67 -2.07
CA CYS A 41 -16.43 2.33 -2.52
C CYS A 41 -17.62 1.66 -3.22
N ILE A 42 -17.38 1.16 -4.45
CA ILE A 42 -18.34 0.36 -5.21
C ILE A 42 -18.23 -1.14 -4.94
N LEU A 43 -17.36 -1.54 -4.02
CA LEU A 43 -17.09 -2.94 -3.65
C LEU A 43 -16.65 -3.85 -4.81
N CYS A 44 -15.98 -3.30 -5.82
CA CYS A 44 -15.50 -4.09 -6.96
C CYS A 44 -14.41 -5.12 -6.57
N GLY A 45 -13.81 -5.01 -5.39
CA GLY A 45 -12.78 -5.92 -4.90
C GLY A 45 -11.41 -5.83 -5.63
N HIS A 46 -11.23 -4.92 -6.60
CA HIS A 46 -9.97 -4.82 -7.34
C HIS A 46 -8.75 -4.59 -6.43
N CYS A 47 -8.92 -3.84 -5.35
CA CYS A 47 -7.86 -3.57 -4.38
C CYS A 47 -7.36 -4.82 -3.63
N THR A 48 -8.17 -5.88 -3.51
CA THR A 48 -7.72 -7.17 -2.92
C THR A 48 -6.82 -7.92 -3.91
N LYS A 49 -7.21 -7.96 -5.20
CA LYS A 49 -6.44 -8.63 -6.26
C LYS A 49 -5.08 -7.99 -6.53
N VAL A 50 -4.99 -6.66 -6.54
CA VAL A 50 -3.75 -5.95 -6.88
C VAL A 50 -2.78 -5.80 -5.70
N CYS A 51 -3.20 -6.11 -4.48
CA CYS A 51 -2.36 -5.98 -3.30
C CYS A 51 -1.32 -7.11 -3.20
N PRO A 52 -0.01 -6.85 -3.44
CA PRO A 52 1.00 -7.91 -3.41
C PRO A 52 1.24 -8.44 -1.99
N GLN A 53 0.78 -7.68 -0.98
CA GLN A 53 0.94 -8.05 0.44
C GLN A 53 -0.32 -8.69 1.02
N LYS A 54 -1.39 -8.87 0.22
CA LYS A 54 -2.69 -9.38 0.70
C LYS A 54 -3.19 -8.66 1.97
N ALA A 55 -2.90 -7.35 2.06
CA ALA A 55 -3.27 -6.52 3.21
C ALA A 55 -4.77 -6.14 3.22
N LYS A 56 -5.50 -6.48 2.17
CA LYS A 56 -6.95 -6.30 2.05
C LYS A 56 -7.56 -7.63 1.67
N ILE A 57 -8.54 -8.05 2.44
CA ILE A 57 -9.31 -9.27 2.23
C ILE A 57 -10.80 -8.95 2.38
N GLU A 58 -11.64 -9.81 1.90
CA GLU A 58 -13.07 -9.79 2.16
C GLU A 58 -13.35 -10.09 3.64
N HIS A 59 -14.39 -9.46 4.18
CA HIS A 59 -14.91 -9.84 5.50
C HIS A 59 -15.57 -11.21 5.42
N SER A 60 -15.16 -12.15 6.27
CA SER A 60 -15.68 -13.51 6.25
C SER A 60 -17.04 -13.63 6.96
N GLU A 61 -17.98 -14.33 6.32
CA GLU A 61 -19.29 -14.68 6.91
C GLU A 61 -19.40 -16.17 7.23
N ILE A 62 -18.28 -16.89 7.25
CA ILE A 62 -18.24 -18.34 7.51
C ILE A 62 -18.83 -18.70 8.87
N ASP A 63 -18.60 -17.87 9.91
CA ASP A 63 -19.15 -18.10 11.25
C ASP A 63 -20.67 -17.92 11.31
N VAL A 64 -21.22 -16.98 10.52
CA VAL A 64 -22.67 -16.80 10.36
C VAL A 64 -23.28 -18.05 9.77
N VAL A 65 -22.68 -18.59 8.69
CA VAL A 65 -23.17 -19.81 8.04
C VAL A 65 -23.05 -21.02 8.96
N ARG A 66 -21.94 -21.16 9.71
CA ARG A 66 -21.80 -22.22 10.73
C ARG A 66 -22.92 -22.16 11.78
N ALA A 67 -23.26 -20.96 12.23
CA ALA A 67 -24.34 -20.79 13.20
C ALA A 67 -25.71 -21.14 12.59
N LEU A 68 -25.97 -20.73 11.36
CA LEU A 68 -27.21 -21.06 10.64
C LEU A 68 -27.39 -22.57 10.46
N LEU A 69 -26.37 -23.28 10.00
CA LEU A 69 -26.39 -24.74 9.80
C LEU A 69 -26.59 -25.52 11.11
N LYS A 70 -26.09 -24.98 12.23
CA LYS A 70 -26.26 -25.59 13.58
C LYS A 70 -27.57 -25.22 14.24
N SER A 71 -28.28 -24.21 13.79
CA SER A 71 -29.50 -23.68 14.42
C SER A 71 -30.73 -24.60 14.31
N GLY A 72 -30.69 -25.61 13.44
CA GLY A 72 -31.82 -26.47 13.12
C GLY A 72 -32.86 -25.82 12.18
N THR A 73 -32.63 -24.59 11.71
CA THR A 73 -33.48 -23.97 10.69
C THR A 73 -33.12 -24.52 9.29
N LYS A 74 -34.10 -24.50 8.39
CA LYS A 74 -33.81 -24.86 7.00
C LYS A 74 -32.95 -23.79 6.35
N VAL A 75 -31.85 -24.19 5.75
CA VAL A 75 -30.93 -23.31 5.01
C VAL A 75 -30.85 -23.77 3.56
N ALA A 76 -30.99 -22.83 2.65
CA ALA A 76 -30.80 -23.04 1.22
C ALA A 76 -29.48 -22.43 0.76
N ALA A 77 -28.74 -23.13 -0.06
CA ALA A 77 -27.60 -22.63 -0.79
C ALA A 77 -28.01 -22.25 -2.23
N THR A 78 -27.71 -21.02 -2.64
CA THR A 78 -27.79 -20.57 -4.03
C THR A 78 -26.38 -20.32 -4.57
N VAL A 79 -25.94 -21.10 -5.56
CA VAL A 79 -24.53 -21.13 -5.99
C VAL A 79 -24.37 -20.51 -7.37
N ALA A 80 -23.45 -19.55 -7.48
CA ALA A 80 -23.12 -18.91 -8.74
C ALA A 80 -22.54 -19.92 -9.75
N PRO A 81 -22.98 -19.94 -11.03
CA PRO A 81 -22.51 -20.91 -12.02
C PRO A 81 -20.99 -20.85 -12.29
N SER A 82 -20.30 -19.78 -11.85
CA SER A 82 -18.83 -19.69 -11.88
C SER A 82 -18.12 -20.75 -11.02
N PHE A 83 -18.86 -21.56 -10.24
CA PHE A 83 -18.29 -22.71 -9.53
C PHE A 83 -17.61 -23.70 -10.46
N ILE A 84 -18.06 -23.81 -11.70
CA ILE A 84 -17.48 -24.68 -12.74
C ILE A 84 -15.98 -24.41 -12.90
N SER A 85 -15.61 -23.15 -13.10
CA SER A 85 -14.21 -22.76 -13.28
C SER A 85 -13.46 -22.60 -11.94
N SER A 86 -14.16 -22.20 -10.87
CA SER A 86 -13.52 -21.97 -9.56
C SER A 86 -13.25 -23.26 -8.78
N LEU A 87 -14.09 -24.28 -8.92
CA LEU A 87 -13.96 -25.56 -8.20
C LEU A 87 -13.64 -26.73 -9.14
N GLU A 88 -13.36 -26.44 -10.42
CA GLU A 88 -13.04 -27.44 -11.47
C GLU A 88 -14.05 -28.59 -11.55
N GLN A 89 -15.33 -28.25 -11.45
CA GLN A 89 -16.40 -29.23 -11.52
C GLN A 89 -16.94 -29.35 -12.96
N GLU A 90 -17.42 -30.55 -13.32
CA GLU A 90 -18.07 -30.79 -14.64
C GLU A 90 -19.53 -30.35 -14.63
N ASP A 91 -20.23 -30.55 -13.49
CA ASP A 91 -21.62 -30.21 -13.28
C ASP A 91 -21.91 -29.91 -11.79
N PHE A 92 -23.15 -29.56 -11.45
CA PHE A 92 -23.55 -29.19 -10.11
C PHE A 92 -23.76 -30.39 -9.16
N THR A 93 -23.78 -31.63 -9.66
CA THR A 93 -24.18 -32.83 -8.89
C THR A 93 -23.31 -33.08 -7.68
N VAL A 94 -21.97 -33.06 -7.85
CA VAL A 94 -21.01 -33.27 -6.77
C VAL A 94 -21.13 -32.20 -5.69
N LEU A 95 -21.24 -30.95 -6.11
CA LEU A 95 -21.34 -29.80 -5.20
C LEU A 95 -22.66 -29.84 -4.40
N ARG A 96 -23.77 -30.24 -5.04
CA ARG A 96 -25.06 -30.41 -4.37
C ARG A 96 -24.99 -31.47 -3.27
N ILE A 97 -24.33 -32.61 -3.52
CA ILE A 97 -24.12 -33.66 -2.51
C ILE A 97 -23.25 -33.12 -1.35
N ALA A 98 -22.18 -32.42 -1.66
CA ALA A 98 -21.29 -31.81 -0.67
C ALA A 98 -22.03 -30.82 0.24
N LEU A 99 -22.84 -29.94 -0.34
CA LEU A 99 -23.66 -28.97 0.39
C LEU A 99 -24.72 -29.67 1.28
N ALA A 100 -25.36 -30.72 0.79
CA ALA A 100 -26.29 -31.52 1.60
C ALA A 100 -25.57 -32.18 2.79
N LYS A 101 -24.33 -32.68 2.61
CA LYS A 101 -23.50 -33.22 3.71
C LYS A 101 -23.11 -32.15 4.75
N LEU A 102 -22.95 -30.89 4.34
CA LEU A 102 -22.75 -29.75 5.26
C LEU A 102 -23.99 -29.41 6.07
N GLY A 103 -25.18 -29.86 5.64
CA GLY A 103 -26.44 -29.58 6.32
C GLY A 103 -27.36 -28.59 5.60
N PHE A 104 -27.05 -28.17 4.38
CA PHE A 104 -27.97 -27.39 3.57
C PHE A 104 -29.17 -28.27 3.17
N ALA A 105 -30.39 -27.76 3.43
CA ALA A 105 -31.64 -28.46 3.10
C ALA A 105 -31.96 -28.39 1.59
N ILE A 106 -31.56 -27.30 0.95
CA ILE A 106 -31.73 -27.03 -0.48
C ILE A 106 -30.39 -26.55 -1.03
N ALA A 107 -30.01 -27.02 -2.21
CA ALA A 107 -28.84 -26.53 -2.93
C ALA A 107 -29.18 -26.43 -4.42
N GLU A 108 -29.20 -25.20 -4.95
CA GLU A 108 -29.56 -24.89 -6.32
C GLU A 108 -28.58 -23.90 -6.95
N GLU A 109 -28.48 -23.91 -8.28
CA GLU A 109 -27.71 -22.91 -9.01
C GLU A 109 -28.46 -21.58 -9.07
N THR A 110 -27.77 -20.47 -8.85
CA THR A 110 -28.32 -19.11 -9.05
C THR A 110 -28.78 -18.87 -10.50
N ALA A 111 -28.39 -19.75 -11.42
CA ALA A 111 -28.86 -19.77 -12.82
C ALA A 111 -30.39 -19.84 -12.95
N VAL A 112 -31.10 -20.42 -11.96
CA VAL A 112 -32.56 -20.42 -11.91
C VAL A 112 -33.09 -18.98 -11.74
N GLY A 113 -32.53 -18.22 -10.81
CA GLY A 113 -32.86 -16.79 -10.65
C GLY A 113 -32.40 -15.95 -11.86
N ALA A 114 -31.26 -16.29 -12.46
CA ALA A 114 -30.77 -15.63 -13.67
C ALA A 114 -31.71 -15.80 -14.86
N GLN A 115 -32.30 -17.01 -15.04
CA GLN A 115 -33.31 -17.24 -16.05
C GLN A 115 -34.57 -16.39 -15.80
N ALA A 116 -35.03 -16.30 -14.56
CA ALA A 116 -36.16 -15.45 -14.20
C ALA A 116 -35.89 -13.97 -14.51
N VAL A 117 -34.67 -13.51 -14.23
CA VAL A 117 -34.24 -12.14 -14.56
C VAL A 117 -34.18 -11.93 -16.08
N THR A 118 -33.73 -12.90 -16.86
CA THR A 118 -33.75 -12.82 -18.35
C THR A 118 -35.19 -12.64 -18.86
N GLU A 119 -36.14 -13.40 -18.35
CA GLU A 119 -37.55 -13.27 -18.75
C GLU A 119 -38.12 -11.89 -18.34
N GLU A 120 -37.74 -11.39 -17.16
CA GLU A 120 -38.15 -10.04 -16.74
C GLU A 120 -37.51 -8.94 -17.61
N TYR A 121 -36.26 -9.10 -18.04
CA TYR A 121 -35.65 -8.21 -19.03
C TYR A 121 -36.40 -8.22 -20.36
N LYS A 122 -36.80 -9.41 -20.87
CA LYS A 122 -37.64 -9.49 -22.06
C LYS A 122 -38.96 -8.73 -21.89
N ARG A 123 -39.61 -8.89 -20.73
CA ARG A 123 -40.86 -8.22 -20.41
C ARG A 123 -40.70 -6.68 -20.37
N VAL A 124 -39.67 -6.17 -19.73
CA VAL A 124 -39.38 -4.74 -19.68
C VAL A 124 -39.01 -4.18 -21.06
N LEU A 125 -38.18 -4.89 -21.83
CA LEU A 125 -37.82 -4.49 -23.19
C LEU A 125 -39.03 -4.42 -24.11
N ALA A 126 -39.97 -5.36 -23.97
CA ALA A 126 -41.19 -5.38 -24.76
C ALA A 126 -42.14 -4.18 -24.52
N THR A 127 -42.00 -3.46 -23.41
CA THR A 127 -42.77 -2.20 -23.19
C THR A 127 -42.32 -1.06 -24.12
N GLY A 128 -41.06 -1.10 -24.61
CA GLY A 128 -40.49 -0.05 -25.46
C GLY A 128 -40.27 1.28 -24.74
N GLU A 129 -40.44 1.34 -23.41
CA GLU A 129 -40.31 2.57 -22.63
C GLU A 129 -38.87 3.02 -22.40
N MET A 130 -37.92 2.08 -22.42
CA MET A 130 -36.51 2.35 -22.17
C MET A 130 -35.75 2.59 -23.48
N ARG A 131 -35.29 3.82 -23.69
CA ARG A 131 -34.46 4.17 -24.86
C ARG A 131 -33.18 3.35 -24.94
N ASN A 132 -32.45 3.25 -23.83
CA ASN A 132 -31.32 2.35 -23.66
C ASN A 132 -31.60 1.46 -22.44
N PHE A 133 -30.99 0.29 -22.40
CA PHE A 133 -31.22 -0.69 -21.34
C PHE A 133 -29.87 -1.18 -20.80
N ILE A 134 -29.59 -0.96 -19.53
CA ILE A 134 -28.39 -1.43 -18.85
C ILE A 134 -28.80 -2.55 -17.88
N THR A 135 -28.09 -3.68 -17.91
CA THR A 135 -28.41 -4.82 -17.04
C THR A 135 -28.09 -4.51 -15.56
N SER A 136 -28.91 -5.04 -14.64
CA SER A 136 -28.79 -4.85 -13.18
C SER A 136 -28.14 -6.02 -12.44
N ALA A 137 -27.60 -7.02 -13.14
CA ALA A 137 -27.07 -8.25 -12.54
C ALA A 137 -25.80 -8.03 -11.70
N CYS A 138 -24.97 -7.03 -12.04
CA CYS A 138 -23.73 -6.71 -11.34
C CYS A 138 -23.92 -5.61 -10.30
N PRO A 139 -23.92 -5.88 -8.97
CA PRO A 139 -24.18 -4.87 -7.95
C PRO A 139 -23.12 -3.77 -7.91
N ALA A 140 -21.87 -4.07 -8.25
CA ALA A 140 -20.81 -3.07 -8.34
C ALA A 140 -21.01 -2.10 -9.52
N ALA A 141 -21.56 -2.58 -10.66
CA ALA A 141 -21.93 -1.73 -11.79
C ALA A 141 -23.15 -0.85 -11.45
N CYS A 142 -24.18 -1.44 -10.84
CA CYS A 142 -25.33 -0.68 -10.35
C CYS A 142 -24.89 0.45 -9.41
N ARG A 143 -24.02 0.15 -8.45
CA ARG A 143 -23.50 1.13 -7.49
C ARG A 143 -22.64 2.20 -8.16
N LEU A 144 -21.84 1.84 -9.16
CA LEU A 144 -21.08 2.79 -9.98
C LEU A 144 -22.03 3.80 -10.64
N ILE A 145 -23.12 3.32 -11.24
CA ILE A 145 -24.15 4.18 -11.88
C ILE A 145 -24.85 5.06 -10.84
N GLN A 146 -25.35 4.47 -9.76
CA GLN A 146 -26.07 5.16 -8.70
C GLN A 146 -25.27 6.30 -8.06
N MET A 147 -23.94 6.12 -7.92
CA MET A 147 -23.07 7.09 -7.23
C MET A 147 -22.43 8.10 -8.18
N TYR A 148 -21.94 7.64 -9.32
CA TYR A 148 -21.05 8.44 -10.17
C TYR A 148 -21.65 8.84 -11.51
N TYR A 149 -22.66 8.10 -12.01
CA TYR A 149 -23.25 8.34 -13.33
C TYR A 149 -24.77 8.49 -13.26
N PRO A 150 -25.30 9.51 -12.51
CA PRO A 150 -26.74 9.65 -12.30
C PRO A 150 -27.55 9.86 -13.58
N LYS A 151 -26.93 10.32 -14.68
CA LYS A 151 -27.56 10.43 -16.00
C LYS A 151 -27.86 9.07 -16.62
N ALA A 152 -27.11 8.02 -16.27
CA ALA A 152 -27.32 6.67 -16.74
C ALA A 152 -28.40 5.92 -15.93
N LEU A 153 -28.75 6.43 -14.73
CA LEU A 153 -29.70 5.77 -13.84
C LEU A 153 -31.08 5.47 -14.47
N PRO A 154 -31.67 6.34 -15.32
CA PRO A 154 -32.93 6.04 -15.98
C PRO A 154 -32.88 4.86 -16.97
N TYR A 155 -31.67 4.45 -17.39
CA TYR A 155 -31.45 3.33 -18.30
C TYR A 155 -31.08 2.03 -17.57
N LEU A 156 -30.85 2.09 -16.25
CA LEU A 156 -30.58 0.89 -15.46
C LEU A 156 -31.87 0.09 -15.29
N ALA A 157 -31.82 -1.19 -15.65
CA ALA A 157 -32.97 -2.08 -15.60
C ALA A 157 -33.60 -2.10 -14.20
N PRO A 158 -34.90 -1.83 -14.07
CA PRO A 158 -35.60 -1.84 -12.79
C PRO A 158 -35.92 -3.26 -12.34
N VAL A 159 -34.92 -4.13 -12.27
CA VAL A 159 -35.04 -5.56 -12.03
C VAL A 159 -34.01 -5.99 -10.99
N ASP A 160 -34.41 -6.88 -10.09
CA ASP A 160 -33.53 -7.53 -9.11
C ASP A 160 -32.36 -8.26 -9.79
N SER A 161 -31.27 -8.43 -9.07
CA SER A 161 -30.18 -9.30 -9.55
C SER A 161 -30.56 -10.79 -9.48
N PRO A 162 -29.86 -11.67 -10.21
CA PRO A 162 -30.09 -13.12 -10.14
C PRO A 162 -30.07 -13.69 -8.73
N MET A 163 -29.18 -13.23 -7.86
CA MET A 163 -29.09 -13.65 -6.46
C MET A 163 -30.36 -13.30 -5.69
N VAL A 164 -30.82 -12.05 -5.80
CA VAL A 164 -32.02 -11.55 -5.11
C VAL A 164 -33.27 -12.24 -5.67
N ALA A 165 -33.36 -12.36 -6.98
CA ALA A 165 -34.47 -13.06 -7.65
C ALA A 165 -34.60 -14.50 -7.16
N HIS A 166 -33.48 -15.24 -7.13
CA HIS A 166 -33.49 -16.63 -6.68
C HIS A 166 -33.84 -16.75 -5.19
N ALA A 167 -33.30 -15.90 -4.33
CA ALA A 167 -33.65 -15.89 -2.92
C ALA A 167 -35.16 -15.61 -2.68
N LYS A 168 -35.77 -14.68 -3.42
CA LYS A 168 -37.21 -14.43 -3.38
C LYS A 168 -38.02 -15.64 -3.84
N MET A 169 -37.57 -16.32 -4.90
CA MET A 169 -38.23 -17.52 -5.40
C MET A 169 -38.16 -18.69 -4.41
N LEU A 170 -37.00 -18.91 -3.79
CA LEU A 170 -36.81 -19.95 -2.75
C LEU A 170 -37.70 -19.70 -1.55
N ARG A 171 -37.88 -18.44 -1.12
CA ARG A 171 -38.73 -18.05 0.02
C ARG A 171 -40.23 -17.98 -0.33
N ARG A 172 -40.64 -18.13 -1.58
CA ARG A 172 -42.04 -18.04 -1.98
C ARG A 172 -42.96 -18.96 -1.17
N ASN A 173 -42.50 -20.18 -0.92
CA ASN A 173 -43.28 -21.20 -0.23
C ASN A 173 -42.86 -21.42 1.24
N ASP A 174 -41.74 -20.87 1.64
CA ASP A 174 -41.18 -20.95 3.01
C ASP A 174 -40.53 -19.60 3.37
N PRO A 175 -41.28 -18.61 3.86
CA PRO A 175 -40.78 -17.28 4.17
C PRO A 175 -39.67 -17.25 5.23
N ASP A 176 -39.60 -18.27 6.10
CA ASP A 176 -38.59 -18.39 7.15
C ASP A 176 -37.29 -19.06 6.67
N LEU A 177 -37.27 -19.55 5.41
CA LEU A 177 -36.11 -20.18 4.81
C LEU A 177 -34.89 -19.25 4.81
N LYS A 178 -33.82 -19.72 5.42
CA LYS A 178 -32.53 -19.04 5.40
C LYS A 178 -31.83 -19.27 4.06
N VAL A 179 -31.31 -18.21 3.46
CA VAL A 179 -30.68 -18.30 2.14
C VAL A 179 -29.23 -17.81 2.24
N VAL A 180 -28.32 -18.65 1.78
CA VAL A 180 -26.90 -18.36 1.68
C VAL A 180 -26.51 -18.34 0.20
N PHE A 181 -25.94 -17.24 -0.27
CA PHE A 181 -25.36 -17.16 -1.59
C PHE A 181 -23.90 -17.58 -1.57
N ILE A 182 -23.45 -18.31 -2.58
CA ILE A 182 -22.07 -18.78 -2.73
C ILE A 182 -21.55 -18.33 -4.09
N GLY A 183 -20.47 -17.51 -4.10
CA GLY A 183 -19.94 -17.00 -5.35
C GLY A 183 -18.72 -16.09 -5.24
N PRO A 184 -18.16 -15.60 -6.37
CA PRO A 184 -16.84 -14.95 -6.44
C PRO A 184 -16.88 -13.44 -6.19
N CYS A 185 -17.90 -12.87 -5.51
CA CYS A 185 -18.15 -11.44 -5.55
C CYS A 185 -18.33 -10.81 -4.17
N ILE A 186 -17.48 -9.84 -3.82
CA ILE A 186 -17.58 -9.09 -2.54
C ILE A 186 -18.81 -8.17 -2.52
N ALA A 187 -19.16 -7.54 -3.65
CA ALA A 187 -20.31 -6.63 -3.70
C ALA A 187 -21.64 -7.34 -3.41
N LYS A 188 -21.70 -8.65 -3.57
CA LYS A 188 -22.87 -9.48 -3.22
C LYS A 188 -23.14 -9.52 -1.72
N LYS A 189 -22.13 -9.36 -0.86
CA LYS A 189 -22.33 -9.27 0.60
C LYS A 189 -23.22 -8.07 0.97
N ARG A 190 -22.92 -6.90 0.41
CA ARG A 190 -23.78 -5.71 0.61
C ARG A 190 -25.16 -5.87 0.00
N GLU A 191 -25.23 -6.38 -1.20
CA GLU A 191 -26.54 -6.62 -1.84
C GLU A 191 -27.38 -7.60 -1.02
N ALA A 192 -26.75 -8.60 -0.38
CA ALA A 192 -27.41 -9.54 0.52
C ALA A 192 -28.04 -8.82 1.73
N ASP A 193 -27.28 -7.93 2.39
CA ASP A 193 -27.78 -7.14 3.51
C ASP A 193 -28.93 -6.21 3.10
N GLU A 194 -28.80 -5.54 1.95
CA GLU A 194 -29.83 -4.63 1.40
C GLU A 194 -31.14 -5.36 1.08
N HIS A 195 -31.08 -6.66 0.76
CA HIS A 195 -32.25 -7.47 0.36
C HIS A 195 -32.60 -8.59 1.35
N GLY A 196 -31.98 -8.61 2.53
CA GLY A 196 -32.29 -9.58 3.59
C GLY A 196 -31.93 -11.02 3.26
N ILE A 197 -30.85 -11.25 2.51
CA ILE A 197 -30.24 -12.57 2.32
C ILE A 197 -29.32 -12.81 3.51
N ASP A 198 -29.33 -14.03 4.09
CA ASP A 198 -28.80 -14.26 5.43
C ASP A 198 -27.27 -14.32 5.49
N ALA A 199 -26.59 -14.75 4.42
CA ALA A 199 -25.12 -14.70 4.32
C ALA A 199 -24.63 -14.88 2.88
N VAL A 200 -23.38 -14.50 2.64
CA VAL A 200 -22.66 -14.70 1.38
C VAL A 200 -21.31 -15.36 1.64
N LEU A 201 -21.07 -16.53 1.07
CA LEU A 201 -19.77 -17.18 1.09
C LEU A 201 -19.02 -16.99 -0.23
N THR A 202 -17.71 -16.88 -0.15
CA THR A 202 -16.81 -17.07 -1.28
C THR A 202 -16.58 -18.57 -1.52
N PHE A 203 -16.02 -18.92 -2.66
CA PHE A 203 -15.65 -20.32 -2.93
C PHE A 203 -14.51 -20.79 -2.00
N GLU A 204 -13.60 -19.91 -1.59
CA GLU A 204 -12.54 -20.23 -0.63
C GLU A 204 -13.12 -20.55 0.75
N GLU A 205 -14.06 -19.73 1.24
CA GLU A 205 -14.80 -19.97 2.48
C GLU A 205 -15.60 -21.28 2.43
N LEU A 206 -16.19 -21.63 1.27
CA LEU A 206 -16.87 -22.90 1.09
C LEU A 206 -15.91 -24.09 1.17
N LEU A 207 -14.75 -24.02 0.51
CA LEU A 207 -13.73 -25.08 0.58
C LEU A 207 -13.22 -25.25 2.01
N GLN A 208 -13.04 -24.16 2.76
CA GLN A 208 -12.69 -24.23 4.17
C GLN A 208 -13.75 -24.99 4.99
N LEU A 209 -15.05 -24.72 4.76
CA LEU A 209 -16.14 -25.48 5.41
C LEU A 209 -16.12 -26.95 5.04
N PHE A 210 -15.81 -27.29 3.81
CA PHE A 210 -15.68 -28.69 3.39
C PHE A 210 -14.51 -29.37 4.10
N GLU A 211 -13.35 -28.76 4.15
CA GLU A 211 -12.16 -29.28 4.83
C GLU A 211 -12.43 -29.52 6.32
N GLU A 212 -13.02 -28.54 7.02
CA GLU A 212 -13.37 -28.65 8.45
C GLU A 212 -14.34 -29.78 8.76
N ASN A 213 -15.20 -30.16 7.80
CA ASN A 213 -16.19 -31.24 7.95
C ASN A 213 -15.75 -32.54 7.28
N GLY A 214 -14.51 -32.64 6.80
CA GLY A 214 -13.97 -33.83 6.17
C GLY A 214 -14.65 -34.20 4.85
N ILE A 215 -15.16 -33.21 4.12
CA ILE A 215 -15.82 -33.38 2.82
C ILE A 215 -14.82 -33.13 1.70
N ASP A 216 -14.46 -34.17 0.96
CA ASP A 216 -13.59 -34.08 -0.21
C ASP A 216 -14.43 -34.29 -1.48
N LEU A 217 -14.47 -33.27 -2.34
CA LEU A 217 -15.25 -33.29 -3.60
C LEU A 217 -14.81 -34.42 -4.53
N ALA A 218 -13.54 -34.79 -4.56
CA ALA A 218 -13.01 -35.85 -5.40
C ALA A 218 -13.51 -37.26 -5.01
N THR A 219 -13.89 -37.44 -3.75
CA THR A 219 -14.35 -38.74 -3.22
C THR A 219 -15.85 -38.93 -3.30
N ILE A 220 -16.62 -37.92 -3.69
CA ILE A 220 -18.07 -37.98 -3.75
C ILE A 220 -18.53 -38.80 -4.95
N ASN A 221 -19.35 -39.86 -4.66
CA ASN A 221 -19.94 -40.69 -5.68
C ASN A 221 -21.15 -39.98 -6.33
N ARG A 222 -21.05 -39.67 -7.62
CA ARG A 222 -22.10 -39.03 -8.45
C ARG A 222 -23.39 -39.83 -8.54
N LEU A 223 -23.32 -41.15 -8.41
CA LEU A 223 -24.48 -42.05 -8.54
C LEU A 223 -25.47 -42.01 -7.37
N SER A 224 -25.18 -41.25 -6.33
CA SER A 224 -26.01 -41.19 -5.12
C SER A 224 -27.27 -40.30 -5.25
N ILE A 225 -27.43 -39.55 -6.34
CA ILE A 225 -28.61 -38.70 -6.62
C ILE A 225 -29.12 -38.99 -8.01
N THR A 226 -30.39 -39.36 -8.10
CA THR A 226 -31.08 -39.72 -9.38
C THR A 226 -31.97 -38.59 -9.91
N ASP A 227 -32.19 -37.53 -9.12
CA ASP A 227 -33.09 -36.44 -9.53
C ASP A 227 -32.33 -35.09 -9.57
N ASP A 228 -32.36 -34.49 -10.74
CA ASP A 228 -31.63 -33.29 -11.06
C ASP A 228 -32.63 -32.16 -11.34
N ASN A 229 -33.01 -31.46 -10.26
CA ASN A 229 -33.95 -30.33 -10.33
C ASN A 229 -33.35 -29.08 -11.01
N CYS A 230 -32.05 -29.05 -11.30
CA CYS A 230 -31.40 -27.97 -12.02
C CYS A 230 -31.52 -28.23 -13.54
N GLY A 231 -32.63 -27.85 -14.14
CA GLY A 231 -32.87 -28.02 -15.57
C GLY A 231 -31.84 -27.30 -16.46
N ALA A 232 -31.75 -27.74 -17.70
CA ALA A 232 -30.96 -27.09 -18.72
C ALA A 232 -31.47 -25.66 -18.96
N ASN A 233 -30.65 -24.65 -18.68
CA ASN A 233 -30.99 -23.27 -18.99
C ASN A 233 -29.77 -22.50 -19.49
N ARG A 234 -29.97 -21.55 -20.40
CA ARG A 234 -28.92 -20.73 -20.99
C ARG A 234 -28.35 -19.72 -20.03
N ALA A 235 -29.06 -19.36 -18.94
CA ALA A 235 -28.64 -18.38 -17.96
C ALA A 235 -27.45 -18.86 -17.09
N LYS A 236 -27.06 -20.15 -17.20
CA LYS A 236 -25.79 -20.66 -16.68
C LYS A 236 -24.57 -19.93 -17.28
N ALA A 237 -24.73 -19.26 -18.44
CA ALA A 237 -23.70 -18.42 -19.06
C ALA A 237 -23.46 -17.06 -18.39
N TYR A 238 -24.34 -16.59 -17.49
CA TYR A 238 -24.26 -15.26 -16.86
C TYR A 238 -22.88 -14.87 -16.30
N PRO A 239 -22.07 -15.79 -15.75
CA PRO A 239 -20.76 -15.42 -15.22
C PRO A 239 -19.73 -14.96 -16.26
N ALA A 240 -19.89 -15.33 -17.53
CA ALA A 240 -18.99 -14.94 -18.62
C ALA A 240 -19.44 -13.64 -19.29
N THR A 241 -18.54 -12.94 -19.97
CA THR A 241 -18.88 -11.79 -20.82
C THR A 241 -19.82 -12.21 -21.94
N GLN A 242 -20.82 -11.42 -22.28
CA GLN A 242 -21.94 -11.73 -23.17
C GLN A 242 -22.86 -12.83 -22.64
N GLY A 243 -22.68 -13.30 -21.41
CA GLY A 243 -23.46 -14.39 -20.85
C GLY A 243 -24.95 -14.07 -20.67
N ILE A 244 -25.24 -12.79 -20.33
CA ILE A 244 -26.62 -12.31 -20.23
C ILE A 244 -27.27 -12.26 -21.62
N ILE A 245 -26.57 -11.71 -22.62
CA ILE A 245 -27.05 -11.65 -24.00
C ILE A 245 -27.32 -13.07 -24.55
N ARG A 246 -26.43 -14.01 -24.29
CA ARG A 246 -26.56 -15.42 -24.71
C ARG A 246 -27.64 -16.20 -23.97
N SER A 247 -28.13 -15.71 -22.86
CA SER A 247 -29.20 -16.35 -22.11
C SER A 247 -30.58 -16.19 -22.75
N PHE A 248 -30.73 -15.23 -23.66
CA PHE A 248 -31.97 -15.06 -24.43
C PHE A 248 -32.15 -16.21 -25.45
N ASP A 249 -33.33 -16.77 -25.51
CA ASP A 249 -33.68 -17.75 -26.58
C ASP A 249 -33.75 -17.07 -27.95
N ALA A 250 -34.35 -15.87 -27.97
CA ALA A 250 -34.38 -14.96 -29.10
C ALA A 250 -34.17 -13.52 -28.57
N LEU A 251 -33.26 -12.80 -29.21
CA LEU A 251 -33.00 -11.42 -28.84
C LEU A 251 -34.20 -10.53 -29.18
N PRO A 252 -34.74 -9.74 -28.25
CA PRO A 252 -35.81 -8.78 -28.56
C PRO A 252 -35.39 -7.82 -29.68
N GLU A 253 -36.30 -7.62 -30.63
CA GLU A 253 -36.09 -6.73 -31.77
C GLU A 253 -36.03 -5.24 -31.31
N GLY A 254 -35.42 -4.39 -32.13
CA GLY A 254 -35.37 -2.96 -31.91
C GLY A 254 -34.20 -2.46 -31.08
N TYR A 255 -33.36 -3.35 -30.51
CA TYR A 255 -32.16 -2.98 -29.75
C TYR A 255 -30.90 -3.48 -30.43
N ARG A 256 -29.81 -2.70 -30.27
CA ARG A 256 -28.43 -3.15 -30.52
C ARG A 256 -27.89 -3.78 -29.24
N TYR A 257 -27.18 -4.89 -29.33
CA TYR A 257 -26.67 -5.60 -28.17
C TYR A 257 -25.16 -5.42 -28.04
N MET A 258 -24.71 -5.01 -26.86
CA MET A 258 -23.28 -4.92 -26.53
C MET A 258 -23.03 -5.42 -25.10
N ALA A 259 -21.86 -6.03 -24.91
CA ALA A 259 -21.38 -6.39 -23.59
C ALA A 259 -20.08 -5.63 -23.29
N ILE A 260 -19.99 -5.09 -22.08
CA ILE A 260 -18.88 -4.28 -21.63
C ILE A 260 -18.45 -4.75 -20.26
N ASP A 261 -17.16 -4.94 -20.09
CA ASP A 261 -16.55 -5.31 -18.84
C ASP A 261 -15.33 -4.41 -18.50
N GLY A 262 -15.03 -4.31 -17.21
CA GLY A 262 -13.97 -3.44 -16.70
C GLY A 262 -14.42 -1.98 -16.51
N VAL A 263 -14.06 -1.40 -15.34
CA VAL A 263 -14.60 -0.09 -14.92
C VAL A 263 -14.26 1.04 -15.87
N ASP A 264 -13.07 1.05 -16.48
CA ASP A 264 -12.66 2.14 -17.38
C ASP A 264 -13.53 2.18 -18.65
N ARG A 265 -13.83 1.01 -19.21
CA ARG A 265 -14.72 0.90 -20.39
C ARG A 265 -16.17 1.20 -20.04
N LEU A 266 -16.61 0.77 -18.83
CA LEU A 266 -17.93 1.14 -18.32
C LEU A 266 -18.04 2.68 -18.17
N ALA A 267 -17.04 3.33 -17.60
CA ALA A 267 -17.01 4.77 -17.40
C ALA A 267 -17.17 5.52 -18.73
N GLU A 268 -16.42 5.13 -19.76
CA GLU A 268 -16.49 5.72 -21.10
C GLU A 268 -17.91 5.66 -21.68
N VAL A 269 -18.57 4.53 -21.58
CA VAL A 269 -19.95 4.36 -22.09
C VAL A 269 -20.96 5.12 -21.22
N LEU A 270 -20.82 5.10 -19.90
CA LEU A 270 -21.72 5.79 -18.98
C LEU A 270 -21.63 7.31 -19.10
N GLU A 271 -20.46 7.87 -19.41
CA GLU A 271 -20.27 9.29 -19.70
C GLU A 271 -21.01 9.70 -20.98
N ASN A 272 -21.07 8.82 -21.96
CA ASN A 272 -21.65 9.07 -23.28
C ASN A 272 -23.01 8.37 -23.52
N ILE A 273 -23.68 7.90 -22.47
CA ILE A 273 -24.88 7.07 -22.57
C ILE A 273 -26.02 7.73 -23.35
N GLU A 274 -26.13 9.07 -23.29
CA GLU A 274 -27.15 9.85 -24.01
C GLU A 274 -26.92 9.88 -25.52
N ALA A 275 -25.68 9.57 -26.00
CA ALA A 275 -25.36 9.46 -27.42
C ALA A 275 -25.77 8.10 -28.01
N LEU A 276 -26.05 7.12 -27.17
CA LEU A 276 -26.54 5.81 -27.60
C LEU A 276 -28.05 5.84 -27.78
N ASP A 277 -28.54 5.03 -28.68
CA ASP A 277 -29.95 4.90 -28.99
C ASP A 277 -30.33 3.44 -29.18
N HIS A 278 -31.44 3.01 -28.54
CA HIS A 278 -31.96 1.65 -28.62
C HIS A 278 -30.86 0.58 -28.42
N THR A 279 -30.09 0.72 -27.31
CA THR A 279 -28.97 -0.15 -27.04
C THR A 279 -29.17 -0.92 -25.73
N PHE A 280 -29.12 -2.25 -25.82
CA PHE A 280 -29.04 -3.15 -24.68
C PHE A 280 -27.58 -3.33 -24.28
N ILE A 281 -27.23 -3.03 -23.05
CA ILE A 281 -25.86 -3.02 -22.56
C ILE A 281 -25.73 -3.97 -21.39
N GLU A 282 -25.05 -5.09 -21.63
CA GLU A 282 -24.60 -5.96 -20.55
C GLU A 282 -23.37 -5.36 -19.91
N MET A 283 -23.41 -5.06 -18.59
CA MET A 283 -22.32 -4.42 -17.84
C MET A 283 -21.79 -5.29 -16.72
N ASN A 284 -20.49 -5.55 -16.74
CA ASN A 284 -19.76 -6.22 -15.67
C ASN A 284 -18.54 -5.41 -15.23
N VAL A 285 -18.36 -5.18 -13.92
CA VAL A 285 -17.19 -4.46 -13.39
C VAL A 285 -15.90 -5.26 -13.53
N CYS A 286 -15.99 -6.59 -13.39
CA CYS A 286 -14.83 -7.47 -13.52
C CYS A 286 -14.53 -7.76 -14.99
N PRO A 287 -13.29 -7.55 -15.48
CA PRO A 287 -12.90 -7.95 -16.84
C PRO A 287 -13.06 -9.46 -17.04
N GLY A 288 -13.76 -9.87 -18.09
CA GLY A 288 -14.11 -11.26 -18.36
C GLY A 288 -15.36 -11.75 -17.62
N GLY A 289 -16.06 -10.87 -16.88
CA GLY A 289 -17.24 -11.22 -16.11
C GLY A 289 -16.98 -11.78 -14.72
N CYS A 290 -17.98 -12.41 -14.10
CA CYS A 290 -17.91 -12.93 -12.73
C CYS A 290 -16.91 -14.06 -12.55
N ILE A 291 -16.58 -14.81 -13.60
CA ILE A 291 -15.53 -15.84 -13.59
C ILE A 291 -14.16 -15.30 -13.17
N ASN A 292 -13.93 -14.01 -13.37
CA ASN A 292 -12.75 -13.28 -12.90
C ASN A 292 -13.08 -12.33 -11.72
N GLY A 293 -14.05 -12.69 -10.90
CA GLY A 293 -14.42 -11.93 -9.71
C GLY A 293 -13.27 -11.80 -8.69
N PRO A 294 -13.40 -10.90 -7.71
CA PRO A 294 -12.34 -10.66 -6.71
C PRO A 294 -12.05 -11.89 -5.83
N CYS A 295 -13.03 -12.76 -5.63
CA CYS A 295 -12.93 -13.99 -4.84
C CYS A 295 -13.03 -15.26 -5.73
N ALA A 296 -12.72 -15.15 -7.02
CA ALA A 296 -12.58 -16.32 -7.88
C ALA A 296 -11.24 -17.01 -7.58
N ILE A 297 -11.29 -18.34 -7.49
CA ILE A 297 -10.15 -19.22 -7.23
C ILE A 297 -9.98 -20.21 -8.40
N GLY A 298 -8.88 -20.94 -8.47
CA GLY A 298 -8.69 -22.03 -9.44
C GLY A 298 -8.58 -21.59 -10.89
N ILE A 299 -8.29 -20.31 -11.20
CA ILE A 299 -8.20 -19.82 -12.58
C ILE A 299 -6.84 -20.20 -13.19
N GLU A 300 -6.47 -21.46 -13.10
CA GLU A 300 -5.30 -21.99 -13.80
C GLU A 300 -5.58 -22.01 -15.31
N GLY A 301 -4.73 -21.37 -16.10
CA GLY A 301 -4.95 -21.15 -17.53
C GLY A 301 -5.66 -19.85 -17.90
N GLY A 302 -6.02 -19.01 -16.89
CA GLY A 302 -6.53 -17.64 -17.10
C GLY A 302 -8.02 -17.55 -17.44
N VAL A 303 -8.47 -16.30 -17.59
CA VAL A 303 -9.89 -15.97 -17.83
C VAL A 303 -10.47 -16.63 -19.08
N MET A 304 -9.68 -16.78 -20.14
CA MET A 304 -10.12 -17.39 -21.40
C MET A 304 -10.46 -18.88 -21.22
N LYS A 305 -9.67 -19.61 -20.41
CA LYS A 305 -10.00 -21.01 -20.08
C LYS A 305 -11.28 -21.09 -19.25
N ALA A 306 -11.40 -20.25 -18.22
CA ALA A 306 -12.60 -20.21 -17.39
C ALA A 306 -13.87 -19.90 -18.20
N GLU A 307 -13.78 -19.02 -19.22
CA GLU A 307 -14.88 -18.75 -20.15
C GLU A 307 -15.19 -19.97 -21.02
N ALA A 308 -14.16 -20.64 -21.52
CA ALA A 308 -14.35 -21.89 -22.30
C ALA A 308 -15.01 -22.99 -21.45
N ASP A 309 -14.63 -23.13 -20.18
CA ASP A 309 -15.21 -24.11 -19.26
C ASP A 309 -16.72 -23.84 -19.03
N ILE A 310 -17.10 -22.57 -18.81
CA ILE A 310 -18.51 -22.15 -18.68
C ILE A 310 -19.29 -22.46 -19.99
N ASN A 311 -18.73 -22.11 -21.14
CA ASN A 311 -19.39 -22.37 -22.43
C ASN A 311 -19.60 -23.87 -22.67
N ALA A 312 -18.57 -24.69 -22.43
CA ALA A 312 -18.66 -26.14 -22.54
C ALA A 312 -19.68 -26.72 -21.55
N TYR A 313 -19.78 -26.15 -20.33
CA TYR A 313 -20.80 -26.55 -19.37
C TYR A 313 -22.21 -26.28 -19.90
N VAL A 314 -22.47 -25.05 -20.35
CA VAL A 314 -23.78 -24.68 -20.93
C VAL A 314 -24.14 -25.55 -22.10
N GLU A 315 -23.22 -25.80 -23.05
CA GLU A 315 -23.45 -26.64 -24.22
C GLU A 315 -23.78 -28.07 -23.83
N ARG A 316 -23.04 -28.68 -22.90
CA ARG A 316 -23.33 -30.05 -22.41
C ARG A 316 -24.71 -30.14 -21.77
N GLU A 317 -25.07 -29.19 -20.94
CA GLU A 317 -26.35 -29.14 -20.25
C GLU A 317 -27.52 -29.00 -21.27
N MET A 318 -27.38 -28.10 -22.22
CA MET A 318 -28.39 -27.89 -23.26
C MET A 318 -28.54 -29.10 -24.20
N ALA A 319 -27.47 -29.86 -24.46
CA ALA A 319 -27.49 -31.05 -25.29
C ALA A 319 -28.05 -32.29 -24.57
N SER A 320 -27.79 -32.40 -23.24
CA SER A 320 -28.12 -33.63 -22.49
C SER A 320 -29.53 -33.64 -21.90
N ARG A 321 -30.17 -32.48 -21.75
CA ARG A 321 -31.44 -32.33 -21.02
C ARG A 321 -32.54 -31.73 -21.88
N LYS A 322 -33.79 -32.10 -21.56
CA LYS A 322 -34.93 -31.38 -22.10
C LYS A 322 -34.90 -29.95 -21.60
N HIS A 323 -35.05 -29.01 -22.51
CA HIS A 323 -35.14 -27.59 -22.15
C HIS A 323 -36.18 -27.40 -21.04
N THR A 324 -35.72 -26.83 -19.91
CA THR A 324 -36.64 -26.53 -18.80
C THR A 324 -37.36 -25.24 -19.16
N PRO A 325 -38.69 -25.20 -19.13
CA PRO A 325 -39.42 -23.95 -19.32
C PRO A 325 -38.98 -22.95 -18.28
N ALA A 326 -39.12 -21.66 -18.60
CA ALA A 326 -38.81 -20.58 -17.66
C ALA A 326 -39.51 -20.85 -16.31
N PRO A 327 -38.80 -20.71 -15.17
CA PRO A 327 -39.39 -20.99 -13.89
C PRO A 327 -40.58 -20.08 -13.65
N GLU A 328 -41.65 -20.61 -13.05
CA GLU A 328 -42.74 -19.77 -12.56
C GLU A 328 -42.25 -18.92 -11.40
N VAL A 329 -42.02 -17.64 -11.65
CA VAL A 329 -41.38 -16.73 -10.69
C VAL A 329 -42.27 -16.51 -9.45
N GLY A 330 -43.56 -16.26 -9.65
CA GLY A 330 -44.57 -16.12 -8.60
C GLY A 330 -44.31 -15.02 -7.55
N VAL A 331 -43.29 -14.19 -7.78
CA VAL A 331 -42.87 -13.05 -6.95
C VAL A 331 -42.50 -11.87 -7.84
N SER A 332 -42.61 -10.65 -7.30
CA SER A 332 -42.16 -9.46 -8.05
C SER A 332 -40.64 -9.36 -8.06
N LEU A 333 -40.05 -9.20 -9.24
CA LEU A 333 -38.63 -8.91 -9.43
C LEU A 333 -38.36 -7.43 -9.71
N ALA A 334 -39.39 -6.58 -9.64
CA ALA A 334 -39.24 -5.15 -9.84
C ALA A 334 -38.42 -4.53 -8.69
N TYR A 335 -37.39 -3.78 -9.05
CA TYR A 335 -36.54 -3.06 -8.11
C TYR A 335 -36.13 -1.70 -8.66
N ALA A 336 -36.49 -0.63 -7.97
CA ALA A 336 -36.11 0.73 -8.33
C ALA A 336 -34.75 1.07 -7.72
N HIS A 337 -33.75 1.27 -8.54
CA HIS A 337 -32.41 1.63 -8.10
C HIS A 337 -32.35 3.08 -7.61
N PRO A 338 -32.09 3.34 -6.30
CA PRO A 338 -32.05 4.70 -5.76
C PRO A 338 -30.76 5.41 -6.20
N ARG A 339 -30.84 6.73 -6.37
CA ARG A 339 -29.64 7.55 -6.50
C ARG A 339 -28.91 7.62 -5.18
N LEU A 340 -27.65 7.21 -5.15
CA LEU A 340 -26.76 7.34 -4.00
C LEU A 340 -25.98 8.65 -4.12
N ARG A 341 -25.96 9.47 -3.05
CA ARG A 341 -25.18 10.70 -3.02
C ARG A 341 -23.90 10.48 -2.24
N SER A 342 -22.77 10.82 -2.82
CA SER A 342 -21.54 10.98 -2.07
C SER A 342 -21.67 12.15 -1.09
N LYS A 343 -21.10 12.03 0.09
CA LYS A 343 -21.04 13.12 1.09
C LYS A 343 -20.00 14.19 0.73
N SER A 344 -19.29 14.03 -0.37
CA SER A 344 -18.31 15.02 -0.84
C SER A 344 -19.00 16.35 -1.13
N ARG A 345 -18.37 17.43 -0.66
CA ARG A 345 -18.81 18.79 -0.99
C ARG A 345 -18.10 19.31 -2.25
N PRO A 346 -18.74 20.21 -3.01
CA PRO A 346 -18.02 20.94 -4.04
C PRO A 346 -16.89 21.77 -3.37
N ALA A 347 -15.65 21.61 -3.87
CA ALA A 347 -14.55 22.45 -3.44
C ALA A 347 -14.56 23.75 -4.26
N THR A 348 -14.28 24.87 -3.61
CA THR A 348 -14.10 26.16 -4.30
C THR A 348 -12.76 26.18 -5.04
N GLU A 349 -12.66 26.98 -6.11
CA GLU A 349 -11.43 27.15 -6.86
C GLU A 349 -10.26 27.56 -5.96
N LYS A 350 -10.51 28.49 -5.03
CA LYS A 350 -9.52 28.96 -4.05
C LYS A 350 -8.98 27.83 -3.15
N GLU A 351 -9.83 26.93 -2.68
CA GLU A 351 -9.41 25.80 -1.86
C GLU A 351 -8.53 24.82 -2.66
N ILE A 352 -8.86 24.62 -3.94
CA ILE A 352 -8.05 23.79 -4.85
C ILE A 352 -6.68 24.45 -5.06
N GLU A 353 -6.65 25.76 -5.36
CA GLU A 353 -5.42 26.52 -5.54
C GLU A 353 -4.55 26.53 -4.28
N ASP A 354 -5.14 26.67 -3.09
CA ASP A 354 -4.39 26.61 -1.83
C ASP A 354 -3.66 25.27 -1.64
N VAL A 355 -4.31 24.15 -1.98
CA VAL A 355 -3.67 22.84 -1.96
C VAL A 355 -2.60 22.70 -3.03
N MET A 356 -2.85 23.25 -4.24
CA MET A 356 -1.88 23.25 -5.33
C MET A 356 -0.62 24.02 -4.94
N HIS A 357 -0.76 25.22 -4.37
CA HIS A 357 0.35 26.04 -3.87
C HIS A 357 1.15 25.32 -2.78
N ARG A 358 0.47 24.68 -1.82
CA ARG A 358 1.13 23.88 -0.76
C ARG A 358 1.94 22.73 -1.31
N THR A 359 1.60 22.22 -2.50
CA THR A 359 2.37 21.17 -3.20
C THR A 359 3.37 21.74 -4.21
N GLY A 360 3.65 23.05 -4.16
CA GLY A 360 4.64 23.73 -5.01
C GLY A 360 4.20 23.90 -6.46
N LYS A 361 2.88 24.02 -6.71
CA LYS A 361 2.28 24.23 -8.03
C LYS A 361 1.64 25.60 -8.05
N PHE A 362 2.32 26.57 -8.63
CA PHE A 362 1.90 27.97 -8.69
C PHE A 362 1.39 28.38 -10.08
N THR A 363 1.80 27.64 -11.10
CA THR A 363 1.42 27.90 -12.49
C THR A 363 0.89 26.62 -13.14
N LYS A 364 0.22 26.77 -14.29
CA LYS A 364 -0.27 25.62 -15.07
C LYS A 364 0.87 24.69 -15.53
N ALA A 365 2.07 25.23 -15.74
CA ALA A 365 3.26 24.44 -16.10
C ALA A 365 3.73 23.51 -14.97
N ASP A 366 3.42 23.84 -13.70
CA ASP A 366 3.77 23.01 -12.54
C ASP A 366 2.78 21.83 -12.36
N GLU A 367 1.63 21.86 -13.04
CA GLU A 367 0.63 20.81 -13.04
C GLU A 367 1.07 19.66 -13.97
N LEU A 368 1.94 18.78 -13.49
CA LEU A 368 2.51 17.69 -14.30
C LEU A 368 1.50 16.63 -14.73
N ASP A 369 0.37 16.52 -14.05
CA ASP A 369 -0.68 15.51 -14.25
C ASP A 369 -0.13 14.08 -14.45
N CYS A 370 0.95 13.75 -13.73
CA CYS A 370 1.78 12.56 -13.95
C CYS A 370 1.12 11.24 -13.48
N GLY A 371 -0.04 11.29 -12.82
CA GLY A 371 -0.77 10.13 -12.31
C GLY A 371 -0.09 9.34 -11.19
N ALA A 372 1.15 9.66 -10.77
CA ALA A 372 1.92 8.88 -9.79
C ALA A 372 1.24 8.78 -8.42
N CYS A 373 0.45 9.78 -8.02
CA CYS A 373 -0.36 9.76 -6.80
C CYS A 373 -1.69 9.01 -6.95
N GLY A 374 -1.98 8.45 -8.13
CA GLY A 374 -3.22 7.72 -8.42
C GLY A 374 -4.37 8.58 -8.96
N TYR A 375 -4.27 9.89 -8.98
CA TYR A 375 -5.26 10.80 -9.55
C TYR A 375 -4.86 11.18 -10.99
N ARG A 376 -5.85 11.39 -11.87
CA ARG A 376 -5.59 11.72 -13.28
C ARG A 376 -4.96 13.10 -13.44
N THR A 377 -5.42 14.07 -12.63
CA THR A 377 -4.92 15.45 -12.66
C THR A 377 -4.50 15.91 -11.27
N CYS A 378 -3.62 16.92 -11.22
CA CYS A 378 -3.21 17.55 -9.97
C CYS A 378 -4.39 18.23 -9.27
N ARG A 379 -5.34 18.78 -10.03
CA ARG A 379 -6.55 19.43 -9.53
C ARG A 379 -7.54 18.42 -8.93
N GLU A 380 -7.71 17.25 -9.56
CA GLU A 380 -8.51 16.15 -9.00
C GLU A 380 -7.97 15.70 -7.65
N LYS A 381 -6.63 15.56 -7.53
CA LYS A 381 -5.99 15.28 -6.24
C LYS A 381 -6.25 16.40 -5.23
N ALA A 382 -6.11 17.66 -5.63
CA ALA A 382 -6.34 18.80 -4.75
C ALA A 382 -7.77 18.82 -4.22
N TRP A 383 -8.76 18.53 -5.06
CA TRP A 383 -10.15 18.35 -4.67
C TRP A 383 -10.30 17.22 -3.62
N ALA A 384 -9.64 16.09 -3.84
CA ALA A 384 -9.67 14.98 -2.89
C ALA A 384 -9.04 15.34 -1.54
N VAL A 385 -7.96 16.13 -1.53
CA VAL A 385 -7.33 16.64 -0.29
C VAL A 385 -8.28 17.58 0.46
N VAL A 386 -8.95 18.50 -0.24
CA VAL A 386 -9.94 19.42 0.35
C VAL A 386 -11.07 18.67 1.04
N ASN A 387 -11.50 17.54 0.46
CA ASN A 387 -12.54 16.68 1.02
C ASN A 387 -12.04 15.66 2.06
N GLY A 388 -10.74 15.62 2.37
CA GLY A 388 -10.18 14.67 3.33
C GLY A 388 -10.03 13.23 2.79
N TYR A 389 -10.13 13.04 1.46
CA TYR A 389 -10.03 11.74 0.79
C TYR A 389 -8.61 11.42 0.31
N ALA A 390 -7.70 12.39 0.38
CA ALA A 390 -6.29 12.18 0.05
C ALA A 390 -5.39 12.97 1.00
N ASP A 391 -4.19 12.43 1.25
CA ASP A 391 -3.14 13.17 1.93
C ASP A 391 -2.36 14.03 0.94
N ILE A 392 -1.92 15.21 1.39
CA ILE A 392 -1.11 16.13 0.61
C ILE A 392 0.26 15.51 0.27
N ASP A 393 0.82 14.72 1.19
CA ASP A 393 2.15 14.16 1.10
C ASP A 393 2.29 12.98 0.11
N ILE A 394 1.19 12.46 -0.46
CA ILE A 394 1.26 11.41 -1.50
C ILE A 394 1.65 11.92 -2.90
N CYS A 395 1.94 13.22 -3.07
CA CYS A 395 2.45 13.75 -4.33
C CYS A 395 3.93 13.42 -4.52
N LEU A 396 4.26 12.48 -5.39
CA LEU A 396 5.64 12.01 -5.58
C LEU A 396 6.64 13.14 -5.95
N PRO A 397 6.36 14.02 -6.93
CA PRO A 397 7.25 15.17 -7.22
C PRO A 397 7.42 16.11 -6.02
N TYR A 398 6.36 16.34 -5.23
CA TYR A 398 6.43 17.16 -4.02
C TYR A 398 7.27 16.50 -2.93
N MET A 399 7.04 15.22 -2.65
CA MET A 399 7.83 14.46 -1.66
C MET A 399 9.31 14.45 -2.04
N ARG A 400 9.62 14.21 -3.30
CA ARG A 400 11.00 14.22 -3.80
C ARG A 400 11.65 15.58 -3.59
N LYS A 401 11.00 16.67 -4.05
CA LYS A 401 11.50 18.04 -3.87
C LYS A 401 11.69 18.40 -2.40
N ARG A 402 10.75 18.00 -1.53
CA ARG A 402 10.82 18.23 -0.08
C ARG A 402 11.99 17.47 0.55
N ALA A 403 12.19 16.20 0.16
CA ALA A 403 13.30 15.39 0.67
C ALA A 403 14.66 15.94 0.20
N GLU A 404 14.78 16.33 -1.07
CA GLU A 404 15.98 16.97 -1.62
C GLU A 404 16.27 18.31 -0.92
N SER A 405 15.25 19.18 -0.73
CA SER A 405 15.40 20.45 -0.01
C SER A 405 15.82 20.23 1.45
N LEU A 406 15.20 19.31 2.15
CA LEU A 406 15.54 19.03 3.55
C LEU A 406 16.98 18.51 3.70
N ALA A 407 17.40 17.62 2.80
CA ALA A 407 18.79 17.12 2.79
C ALA A 407 19.80 18.24 2.55
N VAL A 408 19.52 19.11 1.59
CA VAL A 408 20.35 20.29 1.30
C VAL A 408 20.38 21.26 2.49
N ASP A 409 19.22 21.53 3.11
CA ASP A 409 19.12 22.43 4.26
C ASP A 409 19.86 21.89 5.49
N ILE A 410 19.81 20.59 5.75
CA ILE A 410 20.57 19.93 6.83
C ILE A 410 22.07 20.11 6.61
N VAL A 411 22.55 19.83 5.40
CA VAL A 411 23.98 19.96 5.06
C VAL A 411 24.43 21.41 5.12
N ARG A 412 23.66 22.36 4.56
CA ARG A 412 23.98 23.78 4.56
C ARG A 412 24.04 24.40 5.96
N ASN A 413 23.12 24.02 6.84
CA ASN A 413 23.03 24.54 8.20
C ASN A 413 23.82 23.73 9.25
N SER A 414 24.51 22.66 8.83
CA SER A 414 25.34 21.88 9.73
C SER A 414 26.46 22.73 10.33
N PRO A 415 26.65 22.70 11.65
CA PRO A 415 27.82 23.36 12.31
C PRO A 415 29.13 22.66 11.93
N GLU A 416 29.07 21.40 11.51
CA GLU A 416 30.22 20.65 11.00
C GLU A 416 30.47 21.03 9.55
N GLY A 417 31.74 21.07 9.16
CA GLY A 417 32.14 21.29 7.78
C GLY A 417 31.86 20.04 6.94
N VAL A 418 31.06 20.19 5.88
CA VAL A 418 30.75 19.12 4.93
C VAL A 418 31.35 19.49 3.57
N MET A 419 32.02 18.52 2.92
CA MET A 419 32.61 18.69 1.61
C MET A 419 32.46 17.39 0.80
N ILE A 420 32.12 17.51 -0.46
CA ILE A 420 32.08 16.44 -1.46
C ILE A 420 33.15 16.72 -2.50
N VAL A 421 33.94 15.70 -2.82
CA VAL A 421 35.11 15.79 -3.71
C VAL A 421 35.01 14.68 -4.74
N ASP A 422 35.38 14.97 -5.98
CA ASP A 422 35.44 13.97 -7.05
C ASP A 422 36.73 13.11 -6.98
N PRO A 423 36.88 12.05 -7.78
CA PRO A 423 38.09 11.24 -7.83
C PRO A 423 39.35 11.99 -8.26
N ASP A 424 39.19 13.09 -9.01
CA ASP A 424 40.26 13.97 -9.46
C ASP A 424 40.62 15.04 -8.40
N MET A 425 40.03 14.91 -7.20
CA MET A 425 40.24 15.82 -6.06
C MET A 425 39.76 17.26 -6.29
N ASN A 426 38.70 17.46 -7.09
CA ASN A 426 38.04 18.74 -7.20
C ASN A 426 36.83 18.81 -6.26
N ILE A 427 36.54 19.99 -5.75
CA ILE A 427 35.40 20.24 -4.87
C ILE A 427 34.12 20.20 -5.69
N VAL A 428 33.26 19.19 -5.42
CA VAL A 428 31.93 19.06 -6.05
C VAL A 428 30.90 19.90 -5.30
N ASP A 429 30.93 19.81 -3.95
CA ASP A 429 30.05 20.61 -3.08
C ASP A 429 30.72 20.85 -1.72
N ILE A 430 30.36 21.97 -1.07
CA ILE A 430 30.91 22.39 0.21
C ILE A 430 29.91 23.26 0.97
N ASN A 431 29.79 23.08 2.28
CA ASN A 431 28.94 23.95 3.08
C ASN A 431 29.69 25.16 3.66
N ALA A 432 28.93 26.14 4.15
CA ALA A 432 29.50 27.38 4.71
C ALA A 432 30.43 27.14 5.91
N SER A 433 30.16 26.12 6.72
CA SER A 433 31.01 25.74 7.88
C SER A 433 32.38 25.25 7.41
N ALA A 434 32.45 24.39 6.39
CA ALA A 434 33.71 23.93 5.82
C ALA A 434 34.50 25.11 5.20
N MET A 435 33.84 25.99 4.44
CA MET A 435 34.50 27.20 3.92
C MET A 435 35.13 28.03 5.00
N LYS A 436 34.38 28.26 6.09
CA LYS A 436 34.89 29.03 7.27
C LYS A 436 36.08 28.33 7.92
N MET A 437 36.06 27.02 8.05
CA MET A 437 37.15 26.24 8.64
C MET A 437 38.40 26.31 7.76
N LEU A 438 38.23 26.22 6.43
CA LEU A 438 39.30 26.27 5.44
C LEU A 438 39.80 27.70 5.14
N GLY A 439 39.07 28.74 5.56
CA GLY A 439 39.41 30.14 5.24
C GLY A 439 39.11 30.55 3.80
N LEU A 440 38.18 29.84 3.16
CA LEU A 440 37.78 30.12 1.76
C LEU A 440 36.77 31.29 1.74
N GLY A 441 37.05 32.30 0.93
CA GLY A 441 36.14 33.42 0.71
C GLY A 441 35.12 33.16 -0.40
N GLY A 442 34.02 33.91 -0.40
CA GLY A 442 32.96 33.80 -1.40
C GLY A 442 31.78 32.95 -0.95
N THR A 443 31.03 32.40 -1.92
CA THR A 443 29.92 31.48 -1.69
C THR A 443 30.32 30.03 -1.99
N PRO A 444 29.62 29.04 -1.46
CA PRO A 444 29.88 27.63 -1.77
C PRO A 444 29.98 27.34 -3.28
N GLU A 445 29.12 27.97 -4.07
CA GLU A 445 29.08 27.81 -5.52
C GLU A 445 30.34 28.37 -6.21
N SER A 446 31.01 29.36 -5.60
CA SER A 446 32.21 30.01 -6.15
C SER A 446 33.47 29.14 -6.09
N VAL A 447 33.45 28.09 -5.27
CA VAL A 447 34.58 27.15 -5.08
C VAL A 447 34.36 25.78 -5.71
N GLN A 448 33.17 25.51 -6.21
CA GLN A 448 32.89 24.29 -6.94
C GLN A 448 33.77 24.16 -8.20
N GLY A 449 34.26 22.96 -8.45
CA GLY A 449 35.20 22.66 -9.54
C GLY A 449 36.64 23.05 -9.29
N ARG A 450 36.98 23.68 -8.14
CA ARG A 450 38.39 24.00 -7.82
C ARG A 450 39.11 22.78 -7.26
N PRO A 451 40.41 22.62 -7.57
CA PRO A 451 41.20 21.56 -6.96
C PRO A 451 41.32 21.73 -5.44
N LEU A 452 41.09 20.65 -4.70
CA LEU A 452 41.16 20.65 -3.24
C LEU A 452 42.53 21.06 -2.71
N VAL A 453 43.59 20.76 -3.45
CA VAL A 453 44.97 21.09 -3.10
C VAL A 453 45.22 22.58 -2.93
N GLU A 454 44.44 23.43 -3.54
CA GLU A 454 44.51 24.89 -3.34
C GLU A 454 44.08 25.32 -1.92
N SER A 455 43.32 24.47 -1.23
CA SER A 455 42.76 24.76 0.09
C SER A 455 43.53 24.08 1.22
N PHE A 456 43.84 22.81 1.06
CA PHE A 456 44.67 22.01 1.97
C PHE A 456 45.13 20.69 1.31
N PRO A 457 46.18 20.02 1.86
CA PRO A 457 46.67 18.74 1.29
C PRO A 457 45.58 17.65 1.27
N PRO A 458 45.23 17.06 0.12
CA PRO A 458 44.11 16.11 -0.01
C PRO A 458 44.49 14.68 0.37
N ILE A 459 45.46 14.48 1.23
CA ILE A 459 46.06 13.17 1.57
C ILE A 459 45.00 12.18 2.07
N GLU A 460 44.12 12.62 2.95
CA GLU A 460 43.06 11.77 3.53
C GLU A 460 42.04 11.35 2.49
N PHE A 461 41.78 12.21 1.50
CA PHE A 461 40.90 11.91 0.39
C PHE A 461 41.53 10.89 -0.57
N TYR A 462 42.81 11.04 -0.91
CA TYR A 462 43.55 10.07 -1.67
C TYR A 462 43.61 8.71 -0.99
N ASN A 463 43.85 8.69 0.32
CA ASN A 463 43.89 7.47 1.12
C ASN A 463 42.53 6.77 1.13
N ALA A 464 41.44 7.51 1.32
CA ALA A 464 40.07 6.98 1.33
C ALA A 464 39.71 6.39 -0.04
N TYR A 465 40.07 7.08 -1.13
CA TYR A 465 39.82 6.61 -2.50
C TYR A 465 40.60 5.36 -2.87
N SER A 466 41.94 5.37 -2.62
CA SER A 466 42.82 4.27 -2.98
C SER A 466 42.56 3.01 -2.18
N GLN A 467 42.28 3.15 -0.87
CA GLN A 467 42.07 2.03 0.03
C GLN A 467 40.62 1.57 0.10
N LYS A 468 39.68 2.31 -0.54
CA LYS A 468 38.23 2.08 -0.51
C LYS A 468 37.69 1.90 0.90
N ARG A 469 38.23 2.63 1.85
CA ARG A 469 37.83 2.60 3.26
C ARG A 469 37.77 4.01 3.85
N ARG A 470 37.01 4.17 4.91
CA ARG A 470 36.97 5.40 5.71
C ARG A 470 38.36 5.71 6.26
N THR A 471 38.78 6.95 6.14
CA THR A 471 40.00 7.49 6.75
C THR A 471 39.64 8.55 7.77
N GLU A 472 40.47 8.67 8.80
CA GLU A 472 40.27 9.64 9.87
C GLU A 472 41.61 10.31 10.20
N ASN A 473 41.55 11.65 10.31
CA ASN A 473 42.62 12.43 10.90
C ASN A 473 42.06 13.19 12.10
N PRO A 474 42.35 12.75 13.33
CA PRO A 474 41.72 13.29 14.52
C PRO A 474 42.15 14.73 14.83
N CYS A 475 43.28 15.21 14.28
CA CYS A 475 43.80 16.54 14.58
C CYS A 475 44.61 17.11 13.40
N LEU A 476 43.93 17.67 12.44
CA LEU A 476 44.54 18.34 11.28
C LEU A 476 44.56 19.85 11.52
N ARG A 477 45.73 20.49 11.37
CA ARG A 477 45.85 21.95 11.46
C ARG A 477 45.67 22.55 10.06
N ILE A 478 44.69 23.44 9.91
CA ILE A 478 44.46 24.18 8.67
C ILE A 478 45.40 25.42 8.67
N ALA A 479 46.35 25.45 7.73
CA ALA A 479 47.36 26.49 7.67
C ALA A 479 46.78 27.91 7.47
N ALA A 480 45.77 28.03 6.60
CA ALA A 480 45.13 29.31 6.26
C ALA A 480 44.42 30.00 7.45
N THR A 481 43.79 29.23 8.34
CA THR A 481 42.99 29.76 9.45
C THR A 481 43.64 29.55 10.82
N GLY A 482 44.67 28.70 10.90
CA GLY A 482 45.27 28.24 12.15
C GLY A 482 44.38 27.33 12.99
N ARG A 483 43.19 26.95 12.53
CA ARG A 483 42.24 26.09 13.22
C ARG A 483 42.69 24.63 13.25
N TYR A 484 42.27 23.94 14.27
CA TYR A 484 42.40 22.48 14.36
C TYR A 484 41.07 21.82 14.05
N VAL A 485 41.06 20.87 13.12
CA VAL A 485 39.86 20.13 12.72
C VAL A 485 40.09 18.63 12.84
N SER A 486 39.08 17.91 13.25
CA SER A 486 39.02 16.45 13.06
C SER A 486 38.37 16.20 11.72
N LEU A 487 39.06 15.50 10.83
CA LEU A 487 38.61 15.19 9.45
C LEU A 487 38.32 13.70 9.30
N THR A 488 37.13 13.39 8.85
CA THR A 488 36.74 12.03 8.45
C THR A 488 36.38 12.03 6.96
N VAL A 489 36.94 11.11 6.20
CA VAL A 489 36.63 10.96 4.76
C VAL A 489 36.11 9.56 4.48
N SER A 490 35.06 9.47 3.70
CA SER A 490 34.42 8.22 3.28
C SER A 490 34.13 8.23 1.76
N LEU A 491 34.29 7.08 1.11
CA LEU A 491 33.92 6.90 -0.29
C LEU A 491 32.42 6.58 -0.41
N LEU A 492 31.69 7.35 -1.21
CA LEU A 492 30.32 7.09 -1.64
C LEU A 492 30.37 6.22 -2.90
N SER A 493 30.32 4.90 -2.72
CA SER A 493 30.64 3.93 -3.78
C SER A 493 29.70 4.00 -4.99
N GLU A 494 28.40 4.29 -4.77
CA GLU A 494 27.41 4.37 -5.86
C GLU A 494 27.63 5.57 -6.79
N GLN A 495 28.07 6.70 -6.24
CA GLN A 495 28.31 7.94 -6.99
C GLN A 495 29.78 8.13 -7.36
N ASN A 496 30.68 7.27 -6.87
CA ASN A 496 32.13 7.41 -6.99
C ASN A 496 32.64 8.77 -6.54
N LEU A 497 32.10 9.30 -5.43
CA LEU A 497 32.45 10.58 -4.81
C LEU A 497 33.03 10.36 -3.43
N LEU A 498 33.80 11.32 -2.94
CA LEU A 498 34.38 11.33 -1.61
C LEU A 498 33.63 12.33 -0.72
N PHE A 499 33.20 11.88 0.44
CA PHE A 499 32.52 12.69 1.45
C PHE A 499 33.46 12.99 2.60
N GLY A 500 33.75 14.26 2.83
CA GLY A 500 34.57 14.76 3.94
C GLY A 500 33.73 15.45 4.99
N LEU A 501 33.87 15.03 6.25
CA LEU A 501 33.27 15.66 7.42
C LEU A 501 34.35 16.27 8.30
N MET A 502 34.26 17.57 8.59
CA MET A 502 35.20 18.33 9.40
C MET A 502 34.54 18.87 10.66
N LYS A 503 35.12 18.59 11.81
CA LYS A 503 34.68 19.11 13.09
C LYS A 503 35.77 20.06 13.64
N ASP A 504 35.40 21.30 13.95
CA ASP A 504 36.32 22.26 14.61
C ASP A 504 36.59 21.82 16.05
N ILE A 505 37.84 21.50 16.33
CA ILE A 505 38.34 21.08 17.66
C ILE A 505 39.33 22.11 18.25
N SER A 506 39.37 23.34 17.72
CA SER A 506 40.34 24.36 18.13
C SER A 506 40.22 24.72 19.62
N GLU A 507 39.01 24.82 20.15
CA GLU A 507 38.77 25.08 21.56
C GLU A 507 39.26 23.91 22.42
N GLN A 508 38.99 22.69 22.02
CA GLN A 508 39.43 21.49 22.74
C GLN A 508 40.96 21.41 22.78
N VAL A 509 41.61 21.59 21.64
CA VAL A 509 43.09 21.62 21.57
C VAL A 509 43.67 22.78 22.42
N SER A 510 43.02 23.94 22.43
CA SER A 510 43.42 25.06 23.27
C SER A 510 43.29 24.76 24.77
N TYR A 511 42.20 24.10 25.14
CA TYR A 511 41.95 23.66 26.51
C TYR A 511 42.99 22.62 26.96
N ASP A 512 43.25 21.62 26.14
CA ASP A 512 44.22 20.57 26.42
C ASP A 512 45.65 21.16 26.58
N LYS A 513 46.02 22.09 25.69
CA LYS A 513 47.32 22.80 25.83
C LYS A 513 47.41 23.61 27.12
N LYS A 514 46.31 24.27 27.54
CA LYS A 514 46.28 24.99 28.81
C LYS A 514 46.41 24.06 30.00
N LEU A 515 45.70 22.93 29.96
CA LEU A 515 45.76 21.91 31.00
C LEU A 515 47.17 21.32 31.12
N GLU A 516 47.81 21.02 29.98
CA GLU A 516 49.18 20.52 29.94
C GLU A 516 50.16 21.53 30.49
N LYS A 517 49.99 22.82 30.17
CA LYS A 517 50.81 23.90 30.76
C LYS A 517 50.62 23.99 32.26
N VAL A 518 49.39 24.02 32.74
CA VAL A 518 49.11 24.07 34.20
C VAL A 518 49.72 22.85 34.90
N ARG A 519 49.62 21.67 34.29
CA ARG A 519 50.21 20.45 34.81
C ARG A 519 51.73 20.54 34.87
N THR A 520 52.37 21.06 33.81
CA THR A 520 53.82 21.26 33.75
C THR A 520 54.30 22.27 34.77
N ASP A 521 53.58 23.41 34.88
CA ASP A 521 53.89 24.46 35.86
C ASP A 521 53.68 23.96 37.31
N THR A 522 52.63 23.16 37.54
CA THR A 522 52.37 22.51 38.84
C THR A 522 53.48 21.52 39.21
N LEU A 523 53.93 20.68 38.26
CA LEU A 523 55.04 19.76 38.47
C LEU A 523 56.33 20.51 38.80
N ALA A 524 56.65 21.57 38.06
CA ALA A 524 57.83 22.38 38.31
C ALA A 524 57.81 23.02 39.70
N THR A 525 56.65 23.62 40.07
CA THR A 525 56.43 24.24 41.41
C THR A 525 56.52 23.20 42.54
N THR A 526 55.95 21.98 42.26
CA THR A 526 56.02 20.87 43.23
C THR A 526 57.47 20.39 43.42
N ASP A 527 58.26 20.27 42.33
CA ASP A 527 59.66 19.88 42.36
C ASP A 527 60.49 20.94 43.20
N GLU A 528 60.23 22.25 42.98
CA GLU A 528 60.87 23.32 43.72
C GLU A 528 60.54 23.26 45.21
N LEU A 529 59.25 23.05 45.55
CA LEU A 529 58.82 22.87 46.93
C LEU A 529 59.40 21.62 47.58
N ILE A 530 59.48 20.50 46.89
CA ILE A 530 60.12 19.29 47.38
C ILE A 530 61.58 19.53 47.66
N MET A 531 62.31 20.16 46.72
CA MET A 531 63.71 20.47 46.88
C MET A 531 63.96 21.44 48.07
N LYS A 532 63.06 22.43 48.24
CA LYS A 532 63.11 23.37 49.39
C LYS A 532 62.85 22.65 50.71
N GLN A 533 61.81 21.79 50.76
CA GLN A 533 61.50 21.01 51.97
C GLN A 533 62.62 19.97 52.28
N MET A 534 63.22 19.36 51.26
CA MET A 534 64.39 18.49 51.47
C MET A 534 65.60 19.22 52.01
N ARG A 535 65.81 20.46 51.57
CA ARG A 535 66.93 21.27 52.08
C ARG A 535 66.70 21.64 53.57
N VAL A 536 65.47 22.07 53.90
CA VAL A 536 65.09 22.36 55.29
C VAL A 536 65.14 21.12 56.17
N ALA A 537 64.66 19.99 55.64
CA ALA A 537 64.73 18.70 56.36
C ALA A 537 66.17 18.23 56.59
N GLN A 538 67.09 18.46 55.60
CA GLN A 538 68.52 18.19 55.74
C GLN A 538 69.21 19.14 56.79
N GLU A 539 68.83 20.42 56.84
CA GLU A 539 69.30 21.34 57.84
C GLU A 539 68.84 20.95 59.25
N ILE A 540 67.53 20.57 59.37
CA ILE A 540 66.99 20.08 60.65
C ILE A 540 67.62 18.74 61.07
N ALA A 541 67.85 17.84 60.18
CA ALA A 541 68.48 16.56 60.45
C ALA A 541 69.96 16.70 60.82
N SER A 542 70.63 17.69 60.22
CA SER A 542 72.01 18.08 60.63
C SER A 542 72.09 18.61 62.05
N LEU A 543 70.99 19.20 62.53
CA LEU A 543 70.89 19.75 63.87
C LEU A 543 70.42 18.73 64.94
N LEU A 544 69.62 17.69 64.53
CA LEU A 544 68.97 16.74 65.46
C LEU A 544 69.55 15.33 65.41
N GLY A 545 70.43 14.95 64.47
CA GLY A 545 71.07 13.64 64.40
C GLY A 545 70.18 12.46 63.98
N GLU A 546 69.00 12.71 63.43
CA GLU A 546 68.03 11.68 63.02
C GLU A 546 67.76 11.64 61.53
N THR A 547 67.35 10.44 61.03
CA THR A 547 67.34 10.05 59.61
C THR A 547 66.12 10.57 58.83
N THR A 548 66.34 11.28 57.73
CA THR A 548 65.36 11.82 56.78
C THR A 548 64.94 10.87 55.67
N ALA A 549 65.19 9.58 55.82
CA ALA A 549 64.98 8.56 54.74
C ALA A 549 63.52 8.37 54.40
N GLU A 550 62.58 8.34 55.38
CA GLU A 550 61.15 8.11 55.15
C GLU A 550 60.45 9.28 54.47
N THR A 551 60.76 10.50 54.81
CA THR A 551 60.20 11.71 54.18
C THR A 551 60.62 11.82 52.70
N LYS A 552 61.88 11.43 52.39
CA LYS A 552 62.36 11.38 51.01
C LYS A 552 61.63 10.36 50.16
N VAL A 553 61.34 9.18 50.71
CA VAL A 553 60.61 8.12 50.04
C VAL A 553 59.14 8.53 49.79
N ALA A 554 58.48 9.17 50.76
CA ALA A 554 57.10 9.67 50.61
C ALA A 554 56.98 10.78 49.54
N LEU A 555 57.93 11.73 49.50
CA LEU A 555 57.96 12.81 48.51
C LEU A 555 58.30 12.29 47.09
N LEU A 556 59.21 11.29 46.97
CA LEU A 556 59.48 10.62 45.69
C LEU A 556 58.29 9.78 45.20
N LYS A 557 57.52 9.14 46.08
CA LYS A 557 56.28 8.49 45.72
C LYS A 557 55.23 9.47 45.19
N LEU A 558 55.06 10.62 45.84
CA LEU A 558 54.13 11.68 45.40
C LEU A 558 54.53 12.20 44.01
N LYS A 559 55.81 12.44 43.76
CA LYS A 559 56.32 12.83 42.45
C LYS A 559 56.03 11.76 41.38
N LYS A 560 56.21 10.48 41.69
CA LYS A 560 55.93 9.37 40.79
C LYS A 560 54.45 9.27 40.47
N THR A 561 53.54 9.43 41.44
CA THR A 561 52.11 9.41 41.25
C THR A 561 51.66 10.58 40.36
N LEU A 562 52.28 11.76 40.47
CA LEU A 562 51.99 12.92 39.63
C LEU A 562 52.57 12.80 38.21
N SER A 563 53.66 12.04 38.03
CA SER A 563 54.26 11.75 36.71
C SER A 563 53.67 10.55 36.00
N ASP A 564 53.19 9.51 36.71
CA ASP A 564 52.62 8.28 36.15
C ASP A 564 51.14 8.46 35.71
N GLY A 565 50.53 9.62 35.92
CA GLY A 565 49.25 9.99 35.31
C GLY A 565 49.38 10.27 33.78
N GLN A 566 50.42 9.79 33.09
CA GLN A 566 50.56 9.79 31.63
C GLN A 566 49.75 8.68 31.02
N GLY A 567 48.49 8.90 30.82
CA GLY A 567 47.64 7.98 30.09
C GLY A 567 46.25 8.61 29.97
N ASP A 568 46.14 9.81 29.40
CA ASP A 568 44.87 10.26 28.90
C ASP A 568 44.54 9.47 27.64
N LEU A 569 43.61 8.56 27.81
CA LEU A 569 42.95 7.87 26.74
C LEU A 569 42.05 8.86 26.01
N GLY A 570 42.27 9.05 24.72
CA GLY A 570 41.26 9.65 23.85
C GLY A 570 39.94 8.92 24.00
N VAL A 571 38.85 9.49 23.50
CA VAL A 571 37.47 8.96 23.58
C VAL A 571 37.36 7.47 23.18
N ASP A 572 38.40 6.91 22.55
CA ASP A 572 38.52 5.50 22.13
C ASP A 572 39.59 4.68 22.86
N GLY A 573 40.12 5.18 24.01
CA GLY A 573 41.08 4.39 24.82
C GLY A 573 42.49 4.27 24.27
N ARG A 574 42.93 5.07 23.28
CA ARG A 574 44.29 5.07 22.73
C ARG A 574 45.03 6.33 23.10
N PRO A 575 46.35 6.27 23.44
CA PRO A 575 47.15 7.45 23.72
C PRO A 575 47.28 8.32 22.47
N VAL A 576 46.92 9.61 22.60
CA VAL A 576 47.11 10.61 21.52
C VAL A 576 48.50 11.18 21.59
N ASP A 577 49.35 10.84 20.64
CA ASP A 577 50.69 11.40 20.51
C ASP A 577 50.66 12.75 19.77
N TRP A 578 50.62 13.84 20.53
CA TRP A 578 50.60 15.23 20.04
C TRP A 578 51.93 15.68 19.39
N LYS A 579 53.02 14.87 19.46
CA LYS A 579 54.34 15.22 18.93
C LYS A 579 54.47 15.00 17.40
N THR A 580 53.57 14.23 16.79
CA THR A 580 53.61 13.92 15.37
C THR A 580 52.77 14.84 14.48
N ALA A 581 52.05 15.80 15.01
CA ALA A 581 51.33 16.82 14.23
C ALA A 581 52.34 17.86 13.66
N LYS A 582 53.26 17.44 12.83
CA LYS A 582 54.12 18.33 12.03
C LYS A 582 53.59 18.39 10.58
N VAL A 583 53.21 19.66 10.18
CA VAL A 583 53.06 20.26 8.85
C VAL A 583 52.01 19.61 7.94
#